data_d1c6f56af953fd83c0c61dabb02ac438
#
_entry.id   d1c6f56af953fd83c0c61dabb02ac438
#
_cell.length_a   1.000
_cell.length_b   1.000
_cell.length_c   1.000
_cell.angle_alpha   90.00
_cell.angle_beta   90.00
_cell.angle_gamma   90.00
#
_symmetry.space_group_name_H-M   'P 1'
#
loop_
_entity.id
_entity.type
_entity.pdbx_description
1 polymer ?
#
loop_
_entity_poly.entity_id
_entity_poly.type
_entity_poly.pdbx_seq_one_letter_code
_entity_poly.pdbx_strand_id
1 'polypeptide(L)'
;MGTQTDYFNKIGYKPKYFIGDRVFGYWNKIPFIGSVGNDRMIDGINPEITIHLDLPIRYKDEVKRFIIVKHKDIRQILKEML
;
A
#
# COMPACT_ATOMS: atom_id res chain seq x y z
N MET A 1 5.74 22.78 -15.03
CA MET A 1 4.67 21.80 -14.93
C MET A 1 4.86 20.96 -13.69
N GLY A 2 3.81 20.84 -12.89
CA GLY A 2 3.89 20.04 -11.68
C GLY A 2 3.81 18.55 -11.97
N THR A 3 4.65 17.79 -11.32
CA THR A 3 4.56 16.34 -11.30
C THR A 3 3.88 15.92 -10.01
N GLN A 4 3.57 14.64 -9.88
CA GLN A 4 3.06 14.12 -8.61
C GLN A 4 4.03 14.41 -7.47
N THR A 5 5.33 14.32 -7.73
CA THR A 5 6.34 14.60 -6.73
C THR A 5 6.26 16.04 -6.26
N ASP A 6 6.12 16.98 -7.19
CA ASP A 6 6.00 18.40 -6.83
C ASP A 6 4.74 18.64 -6.01
N TYR A 7 3.63 18.02 -6.39
CA TYR A 7 2.39 18.15 -5.65
C TYR A 7 2.54 17.65 -4.21
N PHE A 8 3.14 16.48 -4.04
CA PHE A 8 3.33 15.90 -2.71
C PHE A 8 4.27 16.75 -1.86
N ASN A 9 5.32 17.29 -2.45
CA ASN A 9 6.21 18.19 -1.73
C ASN A 9 5.48 19.43 -1.24
N LYS A 10 4.59 19.94 -2.07
CA LYS A 10 3.83 21.14 -1.75
C LYS A 10 2.91 20.93 -0.55
N ILE A 11 2.31 19.76 -0.42
CA ILE A 11 1.42 19.44 0.70
C ILE A 11 2.12 18.68 1.81
N GLY A 12 3.43 18.44 1.69
CA GLY A 12 4.19 17.77 2.73
C GLY A 12 4.10 16.25 2.75
N TYR A 13 3.43 15.65 1.76
CA TYR A 13 3.34 14.19 1.72
C TYR A 13 4.50 13.60 0.96
N LYS A 14 5.13 12.59 1.56
CA LYS A 14 6.20 11.82 0.93
C LYS A 14 5.79 10.36 0.90
N PRO A 15 5.58 9.78 -0.26
CA PRO A 15 5.25 8.35 -0.34
C PRO A 15 6.36 7.53 0.31
N LYS A 16 5.95 6.59 1.14
CA LYS A 16 6.89 5.72 1.86
C LYS A 16 7.23 4.47 1.05
N TYR A 17 6.30 4.04 0.22
CA TYR A 17 6.43 2.80 -0.54
C TYR A 17 6.38 3.11 -2.03
N PHE A 18 7.09 2.30 -2.82
CA PHE A 18 7.13 2.45 -4.27
C PHE A 18 6.40 1.29 -4.92
N ILE A 19 5.90 1.54 -6.14
CA ILE A 19 5.24 0.49 -6.92
C ILE A 19 6.18 -0.69 -7.06
N GLY A 20 5.68 -1.88 -6.73
CA GLY A 20 6.46 -3.10 -6.79
C GLY A 20 7.13 -3.50 -5.49
N ASP A 21 7.18 -2.63 -4.49
CA ASP A 21 7.72 -3.02 -3.20
C ASP A 21 6.93 -4.19 -2.64
N ARG A 22 7.66 -5.20 -2.14
CA ARG A 22 7.05 -6.38 -1.53
C ARG A 22 6.87 -6.10 -0.05
N VAL A 23 5.66 -6.31 0.44
CA VAL A 23 5.34 -5.96 1.83
C VAL A 23 4.53 -7.05 2.50
N PHE A 24 4.63 -7.08 3.83
CA PHE A 24 3.85 -7.93 4.69
C PHE A 24 3.13 -7.06 5.71
N GLY A 25 1.91 -7.41 6.05
CA GLY A 25 1.17 -6.68 7.06
C GLY A 25 -0.12 -7.38 7.44
N TYR A 26 -1.02 -6.61 8.06
CA TYR A 26 -2.33 -7.12 8.49
C TYR A 26 -3.43 -6.20 8.00
N TRP A 27 -4.45 -6.80 7.43
CA TRP A 27 -5.65 -6.09 6.98
C TRP A 27 -6.86 -6.73 7.65
N ASN A 28 -7.56 -5.95 8.48
CA ASN A 28 -8.68 -6.48 9.28
C ASN A 28 -8.26 -7.74 10.06
N LYS A 29 -7.06 -7.70 10.66
CA LYS A 29 -6.47 -8.80 11.43
C LYS A 29 -6.11 -10.02 10.59
N ILE A 30 -6.16 -9.91 9.27
CA ILE A 30 -5.78 -10.99 8.36
C ILE A 30 -4.38 -10.68 7.84
N PRO A 31 -3.41 -11.59 8.00
CA PRO A 31 -2.07 -11.36 7.46
C PRO A 31 -2.10 -11.37 5.93
N PHE A 32 -1.31 -10.48 5.31
CA PHE A 32 -1.21 -10.45 3.87
C PHE A 32 0.24 -10.29 3.45
N ILE A 33 0.52 -10.76 2.23
CA ILE A 33 1.77 -10.50 1.52
C ILE A 33 1.39 -10.06 0.12
N GLY A 34 2.03 -9.02 -0.36
CA GLY A 34 1.73 -8.53 -1.69
C GLY A 34 2.72 -7.48 -2.16
N SER A 35 2.38 -6.88 -3.28
CA SER A 35 3.18 -5.83 -3.91
C SER A 35 2.43 -4.52 -3.88
N VAL A 36 3.15 -3.44 -3.59
CA VAL A 36 2.56 -2.10 -3.60
C VAL A 36 2.22 -1.72 -5.04
N GLY A 37 0.94 -1.38 -5.25
CA GLY A 37 0.50 -0.85 -6.53
C GLY A 37 0.45 0.66 -6.52
N ASN A 38 0.24 1.25 -5.35
CA ASN A 38 0.16 2.70 -5.23
C ASN A 38 0.30 3.09 -3.76
N ASP A 39 0.93 4.23 -3.51
CA ASP A 39 1.00 4.85 -2.18
C ASP A 39 0.67 6.32 -2.40
N ARG A 40 -0.55 6.71 -2.08
CA ARG A 40 -1.02 8.06 -2.37
C ARG A 40 -1.94 8.58 -1.29
N MET A 41 -2.10 9.89 -1.26
CA MET A 41 -3.05 10.55 -0.39
C MET A 41 -4.32 10.83 -1.20
N ILE A 42 -5.42 10.21 -0.79
CA ILE A 42 -6.68 10.28 -1.55
C ILE A 42 -7.41 11.60 -1.28
N ASP A 43 -7.56 11.94 -0.02
CA ASP A 43 -8.39 13.08 0.39
C ASP A 43 -7.57 14.21 1.02
N GLY A 44 -6.26 14.17 0.87
CA GLY A 44 -5.38 15.18 1.44
C GLY A 44 -5.08 14.99 2.91
N ILE A 45 -5.64 13.97 3.53
CA ILE A 45 -5.49 13.75 4.97
C ILE A 45 -4.90 12.38 5.26
N ASN A 46 -5.43 11.33 4.64
CA ASN A 46 -5.05 9.95 4.95
C ASN A 46 -4.40 9.29 3.76
N PRO A 47 -3.12 8.93 3.86
CA PRO A 47 -2.50 8.15 2.79
C PRO A 47 -3.10 6.76 2.72
N GLU A 48 -3.28 6.27 1.51
CA GLU A 48 -3.80 4.93 1.26
C GLU A 48 -2.86 4.20 0.31
N ILE A 49 -2.66 2.94 0.60
CA ILE A 49 -1.73 2.11 -0.16
C ILE A 49 -2.52 0.96 -0.76
N THR A 50 -2.46 0.83 -2.08
CA THR A 50 -3.07 -0.29 -2.77
C THR A 50 -2.07 -1.44 -2.78
N ILE A 51 -2.49 -2.61 -2.34
CA ILE A 51 -1.66 -3.81 -2.30
C ILE A 51 -2.26 -4.85 -3.24
N HIS A 52 -1.46 -5.32 -4.17
CA HIS A 52 -1.81 -6.47 -5.01
C HIS A 52 -1.38 -7.72 -4.28
N LEU A 53 -2.35 -8.53 -3.86
CA LEU A 53 -2.10 -9.68 -3.00
C LEU A 53 -1.49 -10.83 -3.79
N ASP A 54 -0.51 -11.51 -3.17
CA ASP A 54 0.06 -12.73 -3.76
C ASP A 54 -0.98 -13.85 -3.76
N LEU A 55 -1.72 -13.96 -2.66
CA LEU A 55 -2.79 -14.93 -2.51
C LEU A 55 -4.08 -14.17 -2.20
N PRO A 56 -5.17 -14.45 -2.90
CA PRO A 56 -6.43 -13.78 -2.61
C PRO A 56 -6.87 -14.01 -1.17
N ILE A 57 -7.56 -13.02 -0.61
CA ILE A 57 -8.12 -13.10 0.73
C ILE A 57 -9.63 -13.18 0.61
N ARG A 58 -10.22 -14.17 1.28
CA ARG A 58 -11.67 -14.23 1.38
C ARG A 58 -12.12 -13.43 2.60
N TYR A 59 -12.98 -12.46 2.38
CA TYR A 59 -13.47 -11.59 3.44
C TYR A 59 -14.92 -11.25 3.16
N LYS A 60 -15.82 -11.53 4.12
CA LYS A 60 -17.26 -11.27 4.01
C LYS A 60 -17.83 -11.79 2.70
N ASP A 61 -17.54 -13.05 2.39
CA ASP A 61 -18.04 -13.76 1.20
C ASP A 61 -17.53 -13.17 -0.12
N GLU A 62 -16.52 -12.33 -0.07
CA GLU A 62 -15.86 -11.80 -1.26
C GLU A 62 -14.43 -12.31 -1.32
N VAL A 63 -13.94 -12.49 -2.54
CA VAL A 63 -12.53 -12.82 -2.77
C VAL A 63 -11.81 -11.53 -3.18
N LYS A 64 -10.86 -11.10 -2.37
CA LYS A 64 -10.10 -9.88 -2.62
C LYS A 64 -8.77 -10.25 -3.25
N ARG A 65 -8.46 -9.65 -4.39
CA ARG A 65 -7.16 -9.82 -5.06
C ARG A 65 -6.27 -8.63 -4.80
N PHE A 66 -6.84 -7.51 -4.39
CA PHE A 66 -6.09 -6.36 -3.92
C PHE A 66 -6.85 -5.74 -2.74
N ILE A 67 -6.11 -5.03 -1.90
CA ILE A 67 -6.68 -4.37 -0.73
C ILE A 67 -6.11 -2.97 -0.63
N ILE A 68 -6.79 -2.13 0.13
CA ILE A 68 -6.30 -0.78 0.43
C ILE A 68 -6.00 -0.73 1.91
N VAL A 69 -4.78 -0.34 2.24
CA VAL A 69 -4.30 -0.33 3.62
C VAL A 69 -3.70 1.03 3.93
N LYS A 70 -3.41 1.25 5.20
CA LYS A 70 -2.72 2.43 5.68
C LYS A 70 -1.28 2.07 6.02
N HIS A 71 -0.42 3.08 6.16
CA HIS A 71 0.98 2.84 6.48
C HIS A 71 1.13 1.96 7.73
N LYS A 72 0.27 2.19 8.73
CA LYS A 72 0.34 1.43 9.99
C LYS A 72 0.02 -0.06 9.83
N ASP A 73 -0.64 -0.43 8.75
CA ASP A 73 -1.03 -1.82 8.52
C ASP A 73 0.11 -2.63 7.91
N ILE A 74 1.11 -1.96 7.36
CA ILE A 74 2.28 -2.61 6.80
C ILE A 74 3.31 -2.76 7.89
N ARG A 75 3.80 -3.98 8.10
CA ARG A 75 4.73 -4.30 9.17
C ARG A 75 6.17 -4.40 8.70
N GLN A 76 6.36 -4.80 7.45
CA GLN A 76 7.70 -5.08 6.97
C GLN A 76 7.75 -4.98 5.45
N ILE A 77 8.84 -4.41 4.96
CA ILE A 77 9.18 -4.46 3.55
C ILE A 77 10.02 -5.71 3.34
N LEU A 78 9.58 -6.56 2.42
CA LEU A 78 10.28 -7.80 2.11
C LEU A 78 11.26 -7.53 0.98
N LYS A 79 12.53 -7.75 1.24
CA LYS A 79 13.56 -7.54 0.23
C LYS A 79 13.98 -8.90 -0.31
N GLU A 80 14.21 -8.93 -1.62
CA GLU A 80 14.70 -10.16 -2.23
C GLU A 80 16.11 -10.44 -1.76
N MET A 81 16.36 -11.69 -1.51
CA MET A 81 17.71 -12.16 -1.18
C MET A 81 18.38 -12.56 -2.49
N LEU A 82 19.32 -11.80 -2.93
CA LEU A 82 20.04 -12.09 -4.15
C LEU A 82 21.39 -12.72 -3.87
#